data_0d5f886d80cc19a8dc233da9da98e3b8
#
_entry.id   0d5f886d80cc19a8dc233da9da98e3b8
#
_cell.length_a   1.000
_cell.length_b   1.000
_cell.length_c   1.000
_cell.angle_alpha   90.00
_cell.angle_beta   90.00
_cell.angle_gamma   90.00
#
_symmetry.space_group_name_H-M   'P 1'
#
loop_
_entity.id
_entity.type
_entity.pdbx_description
1 polymer ?
#
loop_
_entity_poly.entity_id
_entity_poly.type
_entity_poly.pdbx_seq_one_letter_code
_entity_poly.pdbx_strand_id
1 'polypeptide(L)'
;MKRRVRKNKRQQQAAGCSMDKKHRNSEETYEKSVERQERQKMRRDRRRKKHENKYTARHQLLRLPILVLLAAAGMFAPKLLSSCPQQTERIYSRAIYPVISRVLGAASSIFPFSVAEVLIISVGTLLAVTLVVRLLKLVFSKLLKRKQNRMRFYSCLISLGMFAGVMLNLFYVFWGINHYRMPAAALLGFSDELARVNSAKSEFIAVAETSDNSASYDIYTEMLASTCERIAAAAAENRSRLRENENGVFVADDKNSENSALSAVFKSVQTAYAALGSQNELFGNPVFSAKSVHFSNMLSRLDISGIYIPYTAEANVNTEQPALLLFASAAHETAHYFGFAREDEANFLAYYVSGFSNDPALRYSCEMLALMQCMNRLASVDEKRFYSVRERFFTPAMIRDLADYSRWTEQYKNDPLGSANNKINDAYLKHNGQTAGVNSYNDVAELLIAFEMRK
;
A
#
# COMPACT_ATOMS: atom_id res chain seq x y z
N MET A 1 32.30 -22.53 105.26
CA MET A 1 32.14 -23.02 103.83
C MET A 1 30.87 -22.42 103.18
N LYS A 2 29.81 -22.19 103.83
CA LYS A 2 28.51 -21.66 103.20
C LYS A 2 28.53 -20.23 102.69
N ARG A 3 29.44 -19.33 103.18
CA ARG A 3 29.53 -17.96 102.68
C ARG A 3 30.26 -17.84 101.32
N ARG A 4 31.22 -18.71 101.00
CA ARG A 4 32.01 -18.72 99.77
C ARG A 4 31.09 -19.22 98.56
N VAL A 5 30.29 -20.17 98.79
CA VAL A 5 29.37 -20.74 97.79
C VAL A 5 28.27 -19.71 97.33
N ARG A 6 27.77 -18.90 98.29
CA ARG A 6 26.82 -17.84 97.96
C ARG A 6 27.40 -16.70 97.18
N LYS A 7 28.69 -16.39 97.43
CA LYS A 7 29.39 -15.32 96.70
C LYS A 7 29.65 -15.74 95.23
N ASN A 8 30.07 -16.98 95.03
CA ASN A 8 30.30 -17.52 93.68
C ASN A 8 28.99 -17.63 92.83
N LYS A 9 27.84 -18.04 93.47
CA LYS A 9 26.53 -18.04 92.73
C LYS A 9 26.06 -16.67 92.38
N ARG A 10 26.28 -15.63 93.19
CA ARG A 10 25.94 -14.24 92.86
C ARG A 10 26.82 -13.67 91.74
N GLN A 11 28.12 -14.05 91.73
CA GLN A 11 29.04 -13.63 90.67
C GLN A 11 28.74 -14.32 89.33
N GLN A 12 28.33 -15.59 89.32
CA GLN A 12 27.90 -16.32 88.16
C GLN A 12 26.52 -15.80 87.63
N GLN A 13 25.60 -15.45 88.53
CA GLN A 13 24.31 -14.83 88.10
C GLN A 13 24.52 -13.39 87.54
N ALA A 14 25.44 -12.62 88.11
CA ALA A 14 25.72 -11.28 87.56
C ALA A 14 26.49 -11.34 86.25
N ALA A 15 27.37 -12.33 86.05
CA ALA A 15 28.05 -12.54 84.75
C ALA A 15 27.10 -13.05 83.68
N GLY A 16 26.16 -13.94 84.00
CA GLY A 16 25.12 -14.40 83.08
C GLY A 16 24.17 -13.26 82.62
N CYS A 17 23.73 -12.43 83.61
CA CYS A 17 22.89 -11.28 83.33
C CYS A 17 23.60 -10.17 82.49
N SER A 18 24.95 -10.05 82.64
CA SER A 18 25.78 -9.15 81.84
C SER A 18 26.00 -9.67 80.42
N MET A 19 26.16 -10.98 80.23
CA MET A 19 26.24 -11.61 78.90
C MET A 19 24.89 -11.51 78.15
N ASP A 20 23.77 -11.77 78.76
CA ASP A 20 22.43 -11.65 78.16
C ASP A 20 22.12 -10.20 77.75
N LYS A 21 22.47 -9.22 78.55
CA LYS A 21 22.35 -7.80 78.18
C LYS A 21 23.27 -7.43 77.01
N LYS A 22 24.49 -7.97 76.94
CA LYS A 22 25.40 -7.72 75.82
C LYS A 22 24.91 -8.37 74.54
N HIS A 23 24.37 -9.58 74.59
CA HIS A 23 23.78 -10.27 73.46
C HIS A 23 22.54 -9.53 72.95
N ARG A 24 21.64 -9.16 73.84
CA ARG A 24 20.42 -8.41 73.47
C ARG A 24 20.74 -7.02 72.85
N ASN A 25 21.74 -6.31 73.36
CA ASN A 25 22.22 -5.05 72.82
C ASN A 25 22.90 -5.24 71.46
N SER A 26 23.58 -6.36 71.20
CA SER A 26 24.22 -6.66 69.91
C SER A 26 23.14 -7.04 68.87
N GLU A 27 22.11 -7.79 69.21
CA GLU A 27 20.97 -8.13 68.37
C GLU A 27 20.16 -6.86 68.00
N GLU A 28 19.84 -6.03 68.98
CA GLU A 28 19.11 -4.77 68.72
C GLU A 28 19.92 -3.79 67.83
N THR A 29 21.23 -3.78 67.97
CA THR A 29 22.15 -2.98 67.15
C THR A 29 22.25 -3.54 65.73
N TYR A 30 22.23 -4.86 65.59
CA TYR A 30 22.21 -5.54 64.29
C TYR A 30 20.88 -5.31 63.58
N GLU A 31 19.73 -5.50 64.23
CA GLU A 31 18.41 -5.21 63.67
C GLU A 31 18.25 -3.74 63.19
N LYS A 32 18.70 -2.79 64.03
CA LYS A 32 18.74 -1.36 63.66
C LYS A 32 19.63 -1.09 62.45
N SER A 33 20.74 -1.83 62.31
CA SER A 33 21.64 -1.70 61.16
C SER A 33 20.99 -2.24 59.87
N VAL A 34 20.30 -3.38 59.93
CA VAL A 34 19.57 -3.99 58.84
C VAL A 34 18.43 -3.06 58.38
N GLU A 35 17.63 -2.57 59.37
CA GLU A 35 16.53 -1.65 59.07
C GLU A 35 17.03 -0.33 58.41
N ARG A 36 18.19 0.18 58.87
CA ARG A 36 18.83 1.35 58.22
C ARG A 36 19.31 1.06 56.79
N GLN A 37 19.87 -0.13 56.53
CA GLN A 37 20.27 -0.54 55.18
C GLN A 37 19.05 -0.68 54.25
N GLU A 38 17.99 -1.28 54.70
CA GLU A 38 16.72 -1.39 53.94
C GLU A 38 16.08 -0.02 53.66
N ARG A 39 16.04 0.88 54.63
CA ARG A 39 15.57 2.25 54.43
C ARG A 39 16.44 3.04 53.45
N GLN A 40 17.76 2.83 53.48
CA GLN A 40 18.68 3.45 52.51
C GLN A 40 18.48 2.88 51.11
N LYS A 41 18.28 1.57 50.94
CA LYS A 41 17.96 0.90 49.68
C LYS A 41 16.66 1.42 49.11
N MET A 42 15.58 1.49 49.87
CA MET A 42 14.32 2.06 49.47
C MET A 42 14.44 3.53 49.05
N ARG A 43 15.24 4.35 49.74
CA ARG A 43 15.47 5.75 49.36
C ARG A 43 16.25 5.87 48.05
N ARG A 44 17.24 5.01 47.81
CA ARG A 44 17.98 4.96 46.53
C ARG A 44 17.07 4.54 45.37
N ASP A 45 16.24 3.52 45.57
CA ASP A 45 15.29 3.05 44.56
C ASP A 45 14.23 4.11 44.23
N ARG A 46 13.72 4.85 45.24
CA ARG A 46 12.78 5.97 44.99
C ARG A 46 13.44 7.12 44.23
N ARG A 47 14.70 7.45 44.52
CA ARG A 47 15.47 8.49 43.79
C ARG A 47 15.71 8.08 42.36
N ARG A 48 16.13 6.82 42.14
CA ARG A 48 16.36 6.25 40.80
C ARG A 48 15.08 6.28 39.97
N LYS A 49 13.94 5.81 40.53
CA LYS A 49 12.65 5.86 39.85
C LYS A 49 12.18 7.28 39.53
N LYS A 50 12.42 8.23 40.43
CA LYS A 50 12.09 9.64 40.18
C LYS A 50 12.95 10.23 39.05
N HIS A 51 14.23 9.87 38.98
CA HIS A 51 15.14 10.32 37.93
C HIS A 51 14.78 9.68 36.57
N GLU A 52 14.48 8.39 36.52
CA GLU A 52 14.01 7.68 35.35
C GLU A 52 12.68 8.28 34.81
N ASN A 53 11.74 8.60 35.68
CA ASN A 53 10.48 9.22 35.27
C ASN A 53 10.65 10.65 34.72
N LYS A 54 11.57 11.44 35.32
CA LYS A 54 11.87 12.78 34.83
C LYS A 54 12.58 12.74 33.48
N TYR A 55 13.50 11.81 33.29
CA TYR A 55 14.19 11.57 32.02
C TYR A 55 13.20 11.16 30.93
N THR A 56 12.33 10.20 31.22
CA THR A 56 11.31 9.72 30.28
C THR A 56 10.35 10.84 29.89
N ALA A 57 9.86 11.66 30.81
CA ALA A 57 8.97 12.78 30.51
C ALA A 57 9.66 13.84 29.64
N ARG A 58 10.90 14.20 29.94
CA ARG A 58 11.68 15.17 29.15
C ARG A 58 11.94 14.64 27.73
N HIS A 59 12.23 13.35 27.60
CA HIS A 59 12.46 12.70 26.31
C HIS A 59 11.20 12.69 25.45
N GLN A 60 10.02 12.55 26.05
CA GLN A 60 8.72 12.60 25.34
C GLN A 60 8.42 14.03 24.83
N LEU A 61 8.66 15.05 25.64
CA LEU A 61 8.46 16.45 25.25
C LEU A 61 9.34 16.84 24.05
N LEU A 62 10.56 16.26 23.91
CA LEU A 62 11.42 16.51 22.76
C LEU A 62 10.97 15.77 21.48
N ARG A 63 10.21 14.67 21.60
CA ARG A 63 9.72 13.90 20.46
C ARG A 63 8.47 14.48 19.82
N LEU A 64 7.63 15.17 20.57
CA LEU A 64 6.40 15.77 20.04
C LEU A 64 6.65 16.79 18.91
N PRO A 65 7.58 17.75 19.01
CA PRO A 65 7.89 18.64 17.89
C PRO A 65 8.37 17.89 16.64
N ILE A 66 9.17 16.83 16.80
CA ILE A 66 9.64 16.01 15.68
C ILE A 66 8.46 15.32 15.00
N LEU A 67 7.52 14.78 15.76
CA LEU A 67 6.30 14.17 15.22
C LEU A 67 5.48 15.19 14.44
N VAL A 68 5.31 16.40 14.98
CA VAL A 68 4.59 17.50 14.31
C VAL A 68 5.29 17.89 13.01
N LEU A 69 6.62 18.01 13.02
CA LEU A 69 7.40 18.35 11.82
C LEU A 69 7.28 17.24 10.74
N LEU A 70 7.37 15.97 11.13
CA LEU A 70 7.18 14.85 10.19
C LEU A 70 5.77 14.84 9.60
N ALA A 71 4.74 15.05 10.41
CA ALA A 71 3.37 15.15 9.94
C ALA A 71 3.18 16.35 8.99
N ALA A 72 3.70 17.54 9.36
CA ALA A 72 3.64 18.72 8.55
C ALA A 72 4.35 18.55 7.20
N ALA A 73 5.56 17.98 7.18
CA ALA A 73 6.28 17.70 5.94
C ALA A 73 5.46 16.80 5.00
N GLY A 74 4.90 15.69 5.49
CA GLY A 74 4.05 14.80 4.70
C GLY A 74 2.74 15.44 4.21
N MET A 75 2.20 16.43 4.93
CA MET A 75 0.96 17.11 4.54
C MET A 75 1.18 18.26 3.54
N PHE A 76 2.30 18.98 3.64
CA PHE A 76 2.53 20.19 2.83
C PHE A 76 3.37 19.94 1.59
N ALA A 77 4.22 18.90 1.55
CA ALA A 77 5.00 18.55 0.37
C ALA A 77 4.11 18.36 -0.89
N PRO A 78 2.95 17.67 -0.83
CA PRO A 78 2.04 17.55 -1.96
C PRO A 78 1.66 18.87 -2.61
N LYS A 79 1.23 19.85 -1.79
CA LYS A 79 0.82 21.16 -2.26
C LYS A 79 1.94 21.93 -2.97
N LEU A 80 3.16 21.83 -2.47
CA LEU A 80 4.33 22.50 -3.08
C LEU A 80 4.68 21.87 -4.43
N LEU A 81 4.67 20.53 -4.51
CA LEU A 81 5.07 19.78 -5.69
C LEU A 81 4.03 19.87 -6.83
N SER A 82 2.74 19.97 -6.50
CA SER A 82 1.67 20.10 -7.51
C SER A 82 1.80 21.37 -8.37
N SER A 83 2.49 22.38 -7.88
CA SER A 83 2.75 23.64 -8.63
C SER A 83 3.95 23.57 -9.58
N CYS A 84 4.73 22.46 -9.55
CA CYS A 84 5.99 22.36 -10.27
C CYS A 84 6.17 21.01 -11.00
N PRO A 85 5.23 20.57 -11.87
CA PRO A 85 5.28 19.24 -12.49
C PRO A 85 6.51 19.04 -13.40
N GLN A 86 6.94 20.07 -14.10
CA GLN A 86 8.13 20.00 -14.99
C GLN A 86 9.42 19.78 -14.18
N GLN A 87 9.57 20.45 -13.03
CA GLN A 87 10.72 20.25 -12.15
C GLN A 87 10.67 18.88 -11.48
N THR A 88 9.50 18.44 -11.07
CA THR A 88 9.28 17.10 -10.53
C THR A 88 9.67 16.03 -11.55
N GLU A 89 9.21 16.16 -12.78
CA GLU A 89 9.59 15.25 -13.87
C GLU A 89 11.10 15.20 -14.08
N ARG A 90 11.73 16.39 -14.26
CA ARG A 90 13.15 16.48 -14.61
C ARG A 90 14.07 16.00 -13.50
N ILE A 91 13.80 16.41 -12.24
CA ILE A 91 14.72 16.20 -11.11
C ILE A 91 14.43 14.89 -10.41
N TYR A 92 13.15 14.59 -10.15
CA TYR A 92 12.80 13.43 -9.37
C TYR A 92 12.46 12.21 -10.26
N SER A 93 11.45 12.32 -11.12
CA SER A 93 10.91 11.15 -11.83
C SER A 93 11.87 10.58 -12.88
N ARG A 94 12.73 11.43 -13.48
CA ARG A 94 13.74 10.99 -14.47
C ARG A 94 15.15 10.79 -13.91
N ALA A 95 15.53 11.45 -12.81
CA ALA A 95 16.91 11.35 -12.31
C ALA A 95 17.03 10.58 -11.00
N ILE A 96 16.24 10.92 -9.98
CA ILE A 96 16.37 10.34 -8.65
C ILE A 96 15.60 9.00 -8.53
N TYR A 97 14.33 9.02 -8.89
CA TYR A 97 13.45 7.86 -8.71
C TYR A 97 13.92 6.60 -9.47
N PRO A 98 14.40 6.66 -10.73
CA PRO A 98 14.90 5.50 -11.43
C PRO A 98 16.08 4.80 -10.74
N VAL A 99 16.90 5.56 -10.00
CA VAL A 99 17.99 4.98 -9.20
C VAL A 99 17.43 4.26 -7.98
N ILE A 100 16.45 4.89 -7.28
CA ILE A 100 15.80 4.30 -6.12
C ILE A 100 15.10 2.99 -6.50
N SER A 101 14.23 3.02 -7.53
CA SER A 101 13.46 1.86 -7.96
C SER A 101 14.35 0.73 -8.46
N ARG A 102 15.45 1.04 -9.15
CA ARG A 102 16.44 0.05 -9.61
C ARG A 102 17.14 -0.64 -8.45
N VAL A 103 17.62 0.12 -7.45
CA VAL A 103 18.34 -0.45 -6.30
C VAL A 103 17.42 -1.31 -5.44
N LEU A 104 16.24 -0.80 -5.12
CA LEU A 104 15.25 -1.54 -4.31
C LEU A 104 14.71 -2.75 -5.06
N GLY A 105 14.36 -2.61 -6.34
CA GLY A 105 13.88 -3.70 -7.17
C GLY A 105 14.93 -4.79 -7.39
N ALA A 106 16.21 -4.43 -7.59
CA ALA A 106 17.30 -5.39 -7.67
C ALA A 106 17.47 -6.17 -6.36
N ALA A 107 17.39 -5.49 -5.21
CA ALA A 107 17.51 -6.14 -3.91
C ALA A 107 16.32 -7.09 -3.64
N SER A 108 15.09 -6.68 -3.96
CA SER A 108 13.90 -7.50 -3.76
C SER A 108 13.81 -8.66 -4.75
N SER A 109 14.31 -8.48 -5.99
CA SER A 109 14.27 -9.51 -7.04
C SER A 109 15.14 -10.75 -6.77
N ILE A 110 16.05 -10.67 -5.78
CA ILE A 110 16.84 -11.83 -5.32
C ILE A 110 15.92 -12.95 -4.78
N PHE A 111 14.74 -12.56 -4.25
CA PHE A 111 13.79 -13.47 -3.65
C PHE A 111 12.65 -13.80 -4.62
N PRO A 112 12.26 -15.08 -4.76
CA PRO A 112 11.18 -15.49 -5.66
C PRO A 112 9.76 -15.17 -5.13
N PHE A 113 9.64 -14.67 -3.91
CA PHE A 113 8.39 -14.30 -3.23
C PHE A 113 8.34 -12.80 -2.95
N SER A 114 7.17 -12.27 -2.61
CA SER A 114 6.98 -10.88 -2.22
C SER A 114 7.70 -10.57 -0.91
N VAL A 115 8.79 -9.81 -1.00
CA VAL A 115 9.51 -9.28 0.17
C VAL A 115 8.64 -8.26 0.90
N ALA A 116 7.85 -7.48 0.16
CA ALA A 116 6.89 -6.53 0.71
C ALA A 116 5.89 -7.22 1.64
N GLU A 117 5.29 -8.33 1.21
CA GLU A 117 4.34 -9.11 2.01
C GLU A 117 4.97 -9.59 3.31
N VAL A 118 6.18 -10.17 3.25
CA VAL A 118 6.90 -10.64 4.43
C VAL A 118 7.21 -9.49 5.39
N LEU A 119 7.62 -8.33 4.88
CA LEU A 119 7.89 -7.15 5.69
C LEU A 119 6.62 -6.59 6.35
N ILE A 120 5.52 -6.47 5.60
CA ILE A 120 4.23 -5.99 6.13
C ILE A 120 3.74 -6.89 7.26
N ILE A 121 3.77 -8.22 7.06
CA ILE A 121 3.34 -9.17 8.07
C ILE A 121 4.25 -9.14 9.29
N SER A 122 5.57 -9.15 9.09
CA SER A 122 6.55 -9.17 10.18
C SER A 122 6.47 -7.90 11.02
N VAL A 123 6.51 -6.73 10.38
CA VAL A 123 6.43 -5.44 11.06
C VAL A 123 5.06 -5.25 11.71
N GLY A 124 3.98 -5.56 10.99
CA GLY A 124 2.61 -5.47 11.51
C GLY A 124 2.40 -6.34 12.75
N THR A 125 2.87 -7.59 12.70
CA THR A 125 2.82 -8.51 13.86
C THR A 125 3.62 -7.97 15.04
N LEU A 126 4.86 -7.49 14.80
CA LEU A 126 5.70 -6.90 15.85
C LEU A 126 5.04 -5.69 16.52
N LEU A 127 4.43 -4.80 15.72
CA LEU A 127 3.73 -3.63 16.21
C LEU A 127 2.48 -4.02 17.01
N ALA A 128 1.68 -4.96 16.50
CA ALA A 128 0.48 -5.47 17.16
C ALA A 128 0.80 -6.13 18.51
N VAL A 129 1.79 -7.04 18.54
CA VAL A 129 2.25 -7.70 19.76
C VAL A 129 2.77 -6.66 20.77
N THR A 130 3.57 -5.69 20.32
CA THR A 130 4.07 -4.63 21.17
C THR A 130 2.94 -3.83 21.80
N LEU A 131 1.95 -3.42 21.01
CA LEU A 131 0.78 -2.67 21.47
C LEU A 131 -0.06 -3.46 22.46
N VAL A 132 -0.35 -4.73 22.15
CA VAL A 132 -1.12 -5.63 23.04
C VAL A 132 -0.41 -5.82 24.38
N VAL A 133 0.89 -6.12 24.38
CA VAL A 133 1.69 -6.27 25.60
C VAL A 133 1.69 -4.98 26.44
N ARG A 134 1.79 -3.80 25.79
CA ARG A 134 1.73 -2.51 26.50
C ARG A 134 0.34 -2.23 27.07
N LEU A 135 -0.71 -2.57 26.34
CA LEU A 135 -2.10 -2.44 26.78
C LEU A 135 -2.39 -3.35 27.97
N LEU A 136 -2.04 -4.62 27.90
CA LEU A 136 -2.17 -5.56 29.02
C LEU A 136 -1.43 -5.04 30.26
N LYS A 137 -0.17 -4.60 30.11
CA LYS A 137 0.58 -3.98 31.23
C LYS A 137 -0.09 -2.73 31.78
N LEU A 138 -0.79 -1.95 30.97
CA LEU A 138 -1.55 -0.79 31.39
C LEU A 138 -2.78 -1.21 32.21
N VAL A 139 -3.56 -2.19 31.74
CA VAL A 139 -4.74 -2.73 32.44
C VAL A 139 -4.34 -3.31 33.79
N PHE A 140 -3.35 -4.21 33.82
CA PHE A 140 -2.85 -4.78 35.08
C PHE A 140 -2.23 -3.73 36.02
N SER A 141 -1.71 -2.62 35.49
CA SER A 141 -1.16 -1.55 36.33
C SER A 141 -2.21 -0.74 37.09
N LYS A 142 -3.44 -0.66 36.56
CA LYS A 142 -4.58 -0.08 37.28
C LYS A 142 -4.91 -0.90 38.51
N LEU A 143 -4.91 -2.26 38.39
CA LEU A 143 -5.10 -3.19 39.49
C LEU A 143 -3.97 -3.08 40.54
N LEU A 144 -2.71 -2.90 40.07
CA LEU A 144 -1.52 -2.89 40.94
C LEU A 144 -1.04 -1.47 41.31
N LYS A 145 -1.84 -0.42 41.02
CA LYS A 145 -1.53 1.02 41.28
C LYS A 145 -0.13 1.47 40.78
N ARG A 146 0.35 0.93 39.66
CA ARG A 146 1.68 1.23 39.09
C ARG A 146 1.64 2.37 38.06
N LYS A 147 1.90 3.60 38.51
CA LYS A 147 1.92 4.82 37.65
C LYS A 147 2.89 4.76 36.46
N GLN A 148 3.98 4.01 36.55
CA GLN A 148 5.04 3.91 35.55
C GLN A 148 4.58 3.30 34.22
N ASN A 149 3.60 2.38 34.22
CA ASN A 149 3.12 1.72 33.02
C ASN A 149 2.30 2.66 32.11
N ARG A 150 1.62 3.66 32.69
CA ARG A 150 0.93 4.70 31.89
C ARG A 150 1.90 5.49 31.03
N MET A 151 3.02 5.94 31.62
CA MET A 151 4.04 6.70 30.85
C MET A 151 4.68 5.85 29.75
N ARG A 152 4.92 4.57 30.00
CA ARG A 152 5.45 3.64 29.00
C ARG A 152 4.46 3.37 27.87
N PHE A 153 3.16 3.34 28.15
CA PHE A 153 2.12 3.21 27.14
C PHE A 153 2.05 4.46 26.23
N TYR A 154 2.00 5.67 26.81
CA TYR A 154 2.05 6.93 26.03
C TYR A 154 3.35 7.04 25.21
N SER A 155 4.47 6.63 25.76
CA SER A 155 5.75 6.56 25.02
C SER A 155 5.64 5.62 23.80
N CYS A 156 4.96 4.51 23.93
CA CYS A 156 4.70 3.58 22.83
C CYS A 156 3.85 4.22 21.74
N LEU A 157 2.75 4.91 22.10
CA LEU A 157 1.89 5.61 21.13
C LEU A 157 2.65 6.71 20.37
N ILE A 158 3.46 7.52 21.06
CA ILE A 158 4.29 8.53 20.41
C ILE A 158 5.31 7.87 19.47
N SER A 159 5.92 6.76 19.87
CA SER A 159 6.86 6.03 19.01
C SER A 159 6.18 5.43 17.77
N LEU A 160 4.95 4.93 17.91
CA LEU A 160 4.14 4.48 16.77
C LEU A 160 3.81 5.64 15.83
N GLY A 161 3.40 6.80 16.38
CA GLY A 161 3.16 7.99 15.56
C GLY A 161 4.42 8.48 14.84
N MET A 162 5.58 8.45 15.50
CA MET A 162 6.87 8.78 14.86
C MET A 162 7.22 7.79 13.76
N PHE A 163 7.02 6.48 14.00
CA PHE A 163 7.24 5.46 12.97
C PHE A 163 6.33 5.70 11.77
N ALA A 164 5.03 5.93 11.97
CA ALA A 164 4.10 6.25 10.89
C ALA A 164 4.51 7.54 10.13
N GLY A 165 4.92 8.59 10.85
CA GLY A 165 5.41 9.82 10.24
C GLY A 165 6.68 9.62 9.40
N VAL A 166 7.63 8.80 9.88
CA VAL A 166 8.82 8.44 9.11
C VAL A 166 8.44 7.64 7.87
N MET A 167 7.57 6.63 8.00
CA MET A 167 7.11 5.82 6.87
C MET A 167 6.40 6.67 5.81
N LEU A 168 5.54 7.62 6.22
CA LEU A 168 4.89 8.55 5.29
C LEU A 168 5.91 9.40 4.51
N ASN A 169 6.92 9.95 5.17
CA ASN A 169 7.94 10.75 4.48
C ASN A 169 8.82 9.88 3.56
N LEU A 170 9.16 8.66 3.98
CA LEU A 170 9.87 7.70 3.13
C LEU A 170 9.02 7.28 1.92
N PHE A 171 7.69 7.14 2.07
CA PHE A 171 6.79 6.92 0.95
C PHE A 171 6.93 8.02 -0.11
N TYR A 172 6.90 9.29 0.29
CA TYR A 172 7.09 10.40 -0.66
C TYR A 172 8.47 10.37 -1.29
N VAL A 173 9.53 10.17 -0.51
CA VAL A 173 10.92 10.12 -1.01
C VAL A 173 11.13 8.96 -1.98
N PHE A 174 10.53 7.80 -1.73
CA PHE A 174 10.74 6.62 -2.56
C PHE A 174 9.82 6.55 -3.78
N TRP A 175 8.63 7.21 -3.73
CA TRP A 175 7.69 7.10 -4.84
C TRP A 175 6.62 8.19 -4.90
N GLY A 176 6.03 8.60 -3.78
CA GLY A 176 4.84 9.45 -3.73
C GLY A 176 4.98 10.80 -4.45
N ILE A 177 6.21 11.31 -4.61
CA ILE A 177 6.50 12.51 -5.40
C ILE A 177 6.08 12.33 -6.88
N ASN A 178 6.06 11.11 -7.40
CA ASN A 178 5.64 10.82 -8.78
C ASN A 178 4.16 11.16 -9.08
N HIS A 179 3.31 11.32 -8.08
CA HIS A 179 1.94 11.83 -8.30
C HIS A 179 1.93 13.23 -8.95
N TYR A 180 3.01 13.98 -8.80
CA TYR A 180 3.15 15.37 -9.27
C TYR A 180 4.02 15.50 -10.50
N ARG A 181 4.34 14.36 -11.17
CA ARG A 181 5.07 14.36 -12.44
C ARG A 181 4.21 14.89 -13.60
N MET A 182 4.85 15.12 -14.75
CA MET A 182 4.15 15.47 -16.00
C MET A 182 3.15 14.36 -16.39
N PRO A 183 1.97 14.71 -16.96
CA PRO A 183 1.01 13.72 -17.44
C PRO A 183 1.58 12.77 -18.48
N ALA A 184 1.11 11.50 -18.48
CA ALA A 184 1.53 10.49 -19.45
C ALA A 184 1.28 10.93 -20.88
N ALA A 185 0.16 11.60 -21.18
CA ALA A 185 -0.14 12.14 -22.51
C ALA A 185 0.93 13.12 -23.00
N ALA A 186 1.45 13.99 -22.09
CA ALA A 186 2.52 14.92 -22.41
C ALA A 186 3.86 14.21 -22.63
N LEU A 187 4.16 13.19 -21.81
CA LEU A 187 5.40 12.43 -21.89
C LEU A 187 5.46 11.53 -23.13
N LEU A 188 4.30 11.03 -23.58
CA LEU A 188 4.17 10.18 -24.76
C LEU A 188 3.76 10.94 -26.04
N GLY A 189 3.56 12.25 -25.93
CA GLY A 189 3.41 13.17 -27.06
C GLY A 189 2.04 13.16 -27.73
N PHE A 190 0.93 12.95 -26.95
CA PHE A 190 -0.44 13.03 -27.48
C PHE A 190 -1.35 14.00 -26.69
N SER A 191 -0.75 15.06 -26.11
CA SER A 191 -1.49 16.08 -25.35
C SER A 191 -2.50 16.84 -26.20
N ASP A 192 -2.23 17.05 -27.48
CA ASP A 192 -3.12 17.80 -28.37
C ASP A 192 -4.39 16.97 -28.67
N GLU A 193 -4.25 15.67 -28.87
CA GLU A 193 -5.36 14.74 -29.02
C GLU A 193 -6.20 14.70 -27.74
N LEU A 194 -5.56 14.59 -26.56
CA LEU A 194 -6.24 14.61 -25.28
C LEU A 194 -6.99 15.94 -25.04
N ALA A 195 -6.40 17.06 -25.42
CA ALA A 195 -7.07 18.36 -25.33
C ALA A 195 -8.33 18.43 -26.20
N ARG A 196 -8.31 17.86 -27.42
CA ARG A 196 -9.50 17.75 -28.29
C ARG A 196 -10.59 16.87 -27.68
N VAL A 197 -10.22 15.72 -27.12
CA VAL A 197 -11.17 14.83 -26.43
C VAL A 197 -11.82 15.52 -25.24
N ASN A 198 -11.02 16.20 -24.41
CA ASN A 198 -11.51 16.93 -23.25
C ASN A 198 -12.42 18.11 -23.62
N SER A 199 -12.13 18.79 -24.75
CA SER A 199 -13.02 19.84 -25.29
C SER A 199 -14.36 19.26 -25.72
N ALA A 200 -14.38 18.16 -26.47
CA ALA A 200 -15.59 17.48 -26.90
C ALA A 200 -16.41 16.96 -25.70
N LYS A 201 -15.73 16.39 -24.67
CA LYS A 201 -16.37 15.97 -23.41
C LYS A 201 -17.02 17.14 -22.68
N SER A 202 -16.36 18.29 -22.61
CA SER A 202 -16.89 19.50 -21.94
C SER A 202 -18.10 20.05 -22.66
N GLU A 203 -18.11 20.03 -23.99
CA GLU A 203 -19.24 20.41 -24.82
C GLU A 203 -20.44 19.46 -24.62
N PHE A 204 -20.21 18.14 -24.62
CA PHE A 204 -21.20 17.13 -24.30
C PHE A 204 -21.88 17.39 -22.94
N ILE A 205 -21.09 17.64 -21.88
CA ILE A 205 -21.61 17.91 -20.54
C ILE A 205 -22.48 19.18 -20.54
N ALA A 206 -22.00 20.24 -21.17
CA ALA A 206 -22.73 21.51 -21.23
C ALA A 206 -24.09 21.38 -21.96
N VAL A 207 -24.16 20.60 -23.04
CA VAL A 207 -25.40 20.31 -23.77
C VAL A 207 -26.34 19.45 -22.92
N ALA A 208 -25.86 18.44 -22.24
CA ALA A 208 -26.63 17.58 -21.34
C ALA A 208 -27.31 18.36 -20.19
N GLU A 209 -26.65 19.41 -19.67
CA GLU A 209 -27.21 20.26 -18.62
C GLU A 209 -28.28 21.23 -19.07
N THR A 210 -28.34 21.58 -20.37
CA THR A 210 -29.31 22.54 -20.92
C THR A 210 -30.67 21.94 -21.35
N SER A 211 -30.88 20.62 -21.16
CA SER A 211 -32.14 19.92 -21.41
C SER A 211 -32.69 20.01 -22.85
N ASP A 212 -31.92 20.42 -23.81
CA ASP A 212 -32.32 20.44 -25.19
C ASP A 212 -32.10 19.05 -25.84
N ASN A 213 -33.18 18.29 -25.91
CA ASN A 213 -33.22 16.90 -26.42
C ASN A 213 -33.05 16.84 -27.96
N SER A 214 -32.34 17.80 -28.55
CA SER A 214 -31.96 17.71 -29.96
C SER A 214 -30.88 16.63 -30.06
N ALA A 215 -31.12 15.64 -30.91
CA ALA A 215 -30.16 14.63 -31.34
C ALA A 215 -28.99 15.30 -32.10
N SER A 216 -28.27 16.19 -31.44
CA SER A 216 -27.03 16.74 -31.93
C SER A 216 -26.04 15.59 -31.98
N TYR A 217 -25.42 15.41 -33.14
CA TYR A 217 -24.30 14.49 -33.35
C TYR A 217 -23.20 14.81 -32.34
N ASP A 218 -23.13 13.97 -31.31
CA ASP A 218 -22.20 14.18 -30.21
C ASP A 218 -20.86 13.57 -30.57
N ILE A 219 -19.89 14.46 -30.82
CA ILE A 219 -18.54 14.10 -31.23
C ILE A 219 -17.87 13.24 -30.16
N TYR A 220 -18.08 13.54 -28.88
CA TYR A 220 -17.45 12.78 -27.80
C TYR A 220 -17.95 11.32 -27.74
N THR A 221 -19.27 11.12 -27.84
CA THR A 221 -19.86 9.79 -27.88
C THR A 221 -19.41 8.98 -29.10
N GLU A 222 -19.27 9.62 -30.28
CA GLU A 222 -18.76 8.95 -31.47
C GLU A 222 -17.30 8.55 -31.34
N MET A 223 -16.43 9.43 -30.80
CA MET A 223 -15.01 9.12 -30.49
C MET A 223 -14.94 7.93 -29.55
N LEU A 224 -15.72 7.92 -28.49
CA LEU A 224 -15.75 6.86 -27.48
C LEU A 224 -16.25 5.54 -28.08
N ALA A 225 -17.34 5.55 -28.81
CA ALA A 225 -17.91 4.36 -29.46
C ALA A 225 -16.93 3.75 -30.45
N SER A 226 -16.32 4.57 -31.32
CA SER A 226 -15.35 4.08 -32.31
C SER A 226 -14.08 3.52 -31.63
N THR A 227 -13.68 4.07 -30.49
CA THR A 227 -12.58 3.52 -29.68
C THR A 227 -12.96 2.17 -29.08
N CYS A 228 -14.18 2.04 -28.53
CA CYS A 228 -14.69 0.75 -28.04
C CYS A 228 -14.72 -0.31 -29.16
N GLU A 229 -15.20 0.05 -30.36
CA GLU A 229 -15.26 -0.85 -31.51
C GLU A 229 -13.86 -1.36 -31.92
N ARG A 230 -12.87 -0.46 -32.00
CA ARG A 230 -11.47 -0.85 -32.34
C ARG A 230 -10.85 -1.77 -31.29
N ILE A 231 -10.97 -1.41 -30.01
CA ILE A 231 -10.42 -2.23 -28.93
C ILE A 231 -11.13 -3.58 -28.87
N ALA A 232 -12.47 -3.61 -29.00
CA ALA A 232 -13.22 -4.86 -28.99
C ALA A 232 -12.87 -5.79 -30.15
N ALA A 233 -12.66 -5.25 -31.35
CA ALA A 233 -12.21 -6.02 -32.50
C ALA A 233 -10.82 -6.64 -32.29
N ALA A 234 -9.88 -5.87 -31.75
CA ALA A 234 -8.53 -6.36 -31.41
C ALA A 234 -8.58 -7.44 -30.32
N ALA A 235 -9.39 -7.21 -29.28
CA ALA A 235 -9.58 -8.18 -28.20
C ALA A 235 -10.22 -9.49 -28.72
N ALA A 236 -11.18 -9.42 -29.63
CA ALA A 236 -11.79 -10.61 -30.26
C ALA A 236 -10.77 -11.40 -31.08
N GLU A 237 -9.91 -10.71 -31.84
CA GLU A 237 -8.84 -11.34 -32.59
C GLU A 237 -7.83 -12.04 -31.67
N ASN A 238 -7.32 -11.36 -30.66
CA ASN A 238 -6.40 -11.96 -29.71
C ASN A 238 -7.04 -13.11 -28.93
N ARG A 239 -8.29 -12.97 -28.50
CA ARG A 239 -9.05 -14.02 -27.79
C ARG A 239 -9.15 -15.32 -28.59
N SER A 240 -9.33 -15.24 -29.91
CA SER A 240 -9.44 -16.40 -30.78
C SER A 240 -8.18 -17.30 -30.81
N ARG A 241 -7.05 -16.80 -30.33
CA ARG A 241 -5.74 -17.48 -30.29
C ARG A 241 -5.44 -18.10 -28.93
N LEU A 242 -6.33 -17.89 -27.93
CA LEU A 242 -6.08 -18.29 -26.55
C LEU A 242 -6.69 -19.65 -26.23
N ARG A 243 -6.10 -20.29 -25.22
CA ARG A 243 -6.60 -21.55 -24.67
C ARG A 243 -7.81 -21.32 -23.77
N GLU A 244 -8.66 -22.32 -23.75
CA GLU A 244 -9.87 -22.36 -22.93
C GLU A 244 -9.85 -23.57 -22.00
N ASN A 245 -10.50 -23.42 -20.84
CA ASN A 245 -10.85 -24.56 -20.00
C ASN A 245 -12.09 -25.27 -20.54
N GLU A 246 -12.58 -26.28 -19.81
CA GLU A 246 -13.76 -27.07 -20.18
C GLU A 246 -15.06 -26.23 -20.32
N ASN A 247 -15.11 -25.09 -19.68
CA ASN A 247 -16.23 -24.14 -19.74
C ASN A 247 -16.07 -23.09 -20.86
N GLY A 248 -15.02 -23.19 -21.67
CA GLY A 248 -14.72 -22.22 -22.73
C GLY A 248 -14.25 -20.86 -22.22
N VAL A 249 -13.70 -20.80 -20.99
CA VAL A 249 -13.15 -19.59 -20.36
C VAL A 249 -11.64 -19.56 -20.57
N PHE A 250 -11.11 -18.38 -20.86
CA PHE A 250 -9.67 -18.14 -20.99
C PHE A 250 -8.90 -18.55 -19.74
N VAL A 251 -7.80 -19.29 -19.93
CA VAL A 251 -6.85 -19.66 -18.88
C VAL A 251 -5.43 -19.22 -19.24
N ALA A 252 -4.72 -18.71 -18.25
CA ALA A 252 -3.35 -18.20 -18.37
C ALA A 252 -2.29 -19.31 -18.37
N ASP A 253 -2.56 -20.45 -18.98
CA ASP A 253 -2.03 -21.79 -18.74
C ASP A 253 -0.55 -22.03 -19.06
N ASP A 254 0.07 -22.91 -18.19
CA ASP A 254 0.85 -24.04 -18.69
C ASP A 254 0.41 -25.33 -17.97
N LYS A 255 0.22 -26.41 -18.72
CA LYS A 255 -0.33 -27.72 -18.31
C LYS A 255 0.38 -28.39 -17.12
N ASN A 256 1.49 -27.84 -16.61
CA ASN A 256 2.38 -28.54 -15.69
C ASN A 256 2.34 -28.03 -14.23
N SER A 257 1.96 -26.80 -13.97
CA SER A 257 1.69 -26.27 -12.62
C SER A 257 1.20 -24.81 -12.64
N GLU A 258 0.42 -24.42 -11.64
CA GLU A 258 -0.03 -23.03 -11.41
C GLU A 258 1.14 -22.04 -11.31
N ASN A 259 2.23 -22.43 -10.67
CA ASN A 259 3.45 -21.62 -10.55
C ASN A 259 4.13 -21.37 -11.91
N SER A 260 4.05 -22.32 -12.84
CA SER A 260 4.56 -22.17 -14.21
C SER A 260 3.73 -21.16 -15.00
N ALA A 261 2.40 -21.24 -14.88
CA ALA A 261 1.48 -20.30 -15.50
C ALA A 261 1.72 -18.86 -15.03
N LEU A 262 1.81 -18.61 -13.71
CA LEU A 262 2.10 -17.31 -13.15
C LEU A 262 3.46 -16.74 -13.58
N SER A 263 4.48 -17.61 -13.64
CA SER A 263 5.81 -17.23 -14.15
C SER A 263 5.75 -16.78 -15.61
N ALA A 264 4.94 -17.44 -16.44
CA ALA A 264 4.73 -17.07 -17.84
C ALA A 264 4.02 -15.70 -17.95
N VAL A 265 2.97 -15.46 -17.15
CA VAL A 265 2.27 -14.16 -17.07
C VAL A 265 3.25 -13.03 -16.77
N PHE A 266 4.00 -13.15 -15.69
CA PHE A 266 4.93 -12.10 -15.26
C PHE A 266 6.08 -11.91 -16.23
N LYS A 267 6.55 -12.98 -16.86
CA LYS A 267 7.57 -12.92 -17.89
C LYS A 267 7.09 -12.23 -19.16
N SER A 268 5.84 -12.44 -19.56
CA SER A 268 5.22 -11.77 -20.70
C SER A 268 5.19 -10.25 -20.49
N VAL A 269 4.71 -9.79 -19.31
CA VAL A 269 4.69 -8.37 -18.93
C VAL A 269 6.11 -7.79 -18.89
N GLN A 270 7.06 -8.50 -18.26
CA GLN A 270 8.46 -8.09 -18.19
C GLN A 270 9.06 -7.88 -19.58
N THR A 271 8.78 -8.80 -20.51
CA THR A 271 9.28 -8.74 -21.89
C THR A 271 8.68 -7.57 -22.65
N ALA A 272 7.38 -7.30 -22.50
CA ALA A 272 6.72 -6.17 -23.14
C ALA A 272 7.28 -4.82 -22.67
N TYR A 273 7.48 -4.64 -21.36
CA TYR A 273 8.11 -3.42 -20.83
C TYR A 273 9.58 -3.29 -21.24
N ALA A 274 10.33 -4.39 -21.34
CA ALA A 274 11.70 -4.35 -21.86
C ALA A 274 11.74 -3.96 -23.34
N ALA A 275 10.80 -4.44 -24.16
CA ALA A 275 10.64 -4.03 -25.55
C ALA A 275 10.27 -2.54 -25.67
N LEU A 276 9.35 -2.05 -24.84
CA LEU A 276 9.02 -0.64 -24.78
C LEU A 276 10.25 0.21 -24.35
N GLY A 277 10.99 -0.24 -23.34
CA GLY A 277 12.19 0.46 -22.83
C GLY A 277 13.32 0.56 -23.85
N SER A 278 13.39 -0.36 -24.82
CA SER A 278 14.35 -0.24 -25.95
C SER A 278 14.02 0.88 -26.95
N GLN A 279 12.78 1.37 -26.94
CA GLN A 279 12.26 2.39 -27.86
C GLN A 279 11.94 3.72 -27.16
N ASN A 280 11.80 3.72 -25.83
CA ASN A 280 11.43 4.90 -25.06
C ASN A 280 12.18 4.95 -23.73
N GLU A 281 13.02 5.98 -23.58
CA GLU A 281 13.87 6.19 -22.39
C GLU A 281 13.09 6.30 -21.07
N LEU A 282 11.80 6.69 -21.09
CA LEU A 282 10.94 6.71 -19.91
C LEU A 282 10.85 5.34 -19.23
N PHE A 283 11.01 4.27 -19.99
CA PHE A 283 10.93 2.87 -19.56
C PHE A 283 12.29 2.16 -19.63
N GLY A 284 13.39 2.92 -19.71
CA GLY A 284 14.74 2.39 -19.88
C GLY A 284 15.35 1.71 -18.63
N ASN A 285 14.68 1.74 -17.49
CA ASN A 285 15.12 0.99 -16.30
C ASN A 285 14.99 -0.53 -16.51
N PRO A 286 15.88 -1.33 -15.89
CA PRO A 286 15.69 -2.78 -15.84
C PRO A 286 14.33 -3.13 -15.27
N VAL A 287 13.62 -4.01 -15.94
CA VAL A 287 12.29 -4.47 -15.50
C VAL A 287 12.46 -5.70 -14.62
N PHE A 288 11.96 -5.62 -13.39
CA PHE A 288 11.89 -6.78 -12.51
C PHE A 288 10.53 -7.47 -12.67
N SER A 289 10.53 -8.80 -12.50
CA SER A 289 9.31 -9.59 -12.57
C SER A 289 8.32 -9.16 -11.49
N ALA A 290 7.07 -9.03 -11.84
CA ALA A 290 6.00 -8.95 -10.84
C ALA A 290 5.98 -10.21 -9.97
N LYS A 291 5.35 -10.15 -8.81
CA LYS A 291 5.31 -11.24 -7.83
C LYS A 291 3.89 -11.56 -7.41
N SER A 292 3.62 -12.83 -7.20
CA SER A 292 2.38 -13.27 -6.58
C SER A 292 2.36 -12.91 -5.09
N VAL A 293 1.18 -12.55 -4.58
CA VAL A 293 0.92 -12.37 -3.15
C VAL A 293 0.38 -13.68 -2.58
N HIS A 294 0.99 -14.19 -1.52
CA HIS A 294 0.54 -15.43 -0.89
C HIS A 294 -0.88 -15.28 -0.31
N PHE A 295 -1.18 -14.12 0.27
CA PHE A 295 -2.53 -13.81 0.81
C PHE A 295 -3.42 -13.12 -0.24
N SER A 296 -3.45 -13.63 -1.48
CA SER A 296 -4.29 -13.10 -2.57
C SER A 296 -5.76 -13.01 -2.19
N ASN A 297 -6.29 -13.99 -1.44
CA ASN A 297 -7.67 -13.94 -0.92
C ASN A 297 -7.95 -12.69 -0.05
N MET A 298 -6.96 -12.23 0.73
CA MET A 298 -7.11 -10.99 1.49
C MET A 298 -7.19 -9.77 0.56
N LEU A 299 -6.41 -9.76 -0.53
CA LEU A 299 -6.49 -8.69 -1.53
C LEU A 299 -7.84 -8.69 -2.23
N SER A 300 -8.37 -9.87 -2.60
CA SER A 300 -9.71 -10.01 -3.19
C SER A 300 -10.80 -9.43 -2.27
N ARG A 301 -10.74 -9.73 -0.97
CA ARG A 301 -11.66 -9.17 0.04
C ARG A 301 -11.51 -7.67 0.24
N LEU A 302 -10.34 -7.11 -0.05
CA LEU A 302 -10.06 -5.68 -0.03
C LEU A 302 -10.39 -4.98 -1.34
N ASP A 303 -10.87 -5.72 -2.37
CA ASP A 303 -11.13 -5.21 -3.72
C ASP A 303 -9.83 -4.67 -4.38
N ILE A 304 -8.73 -5.44 -4.24
CA ILE A 304 -7.39 -5.09 -4.75
C ILE A 304 -6.94 -6.15 -5.75
N SER A 305 -6.72 -5.75 -7.00
CA SER A 305 -6.19 -6.62 -8.07
C SER A 305 -4.67 -6.75 -8.05
N GLY A 306 -3.97 -5.74 -7.54
CA GLY A 306 -2.54 -5.69 -7.34
C GLY A 306 -2.14 -4.51 -6.48
N ILE A 307 -0.88 -4.45 -6.08
CA ILE A 307 -0.34 -3.34 -5.30
C ILE A 307 1.16 -3.17 -5.53
N TYR A 308 1.55 -1.99 -5.98
CA TYR A 308 2.95 -1.59 -5.99
C TYR A 308 3.40 -1.14 -4.61
N ILE A 309 4.49 -1.72 -4.09
CA ILE A 309 5.04 -1.34 -2.78
C ILE A 309 6.36 -0.58 -2.95
N PRO A 310 6.37 0.74 -2.74
CA PRO A 310 7.54 1.59 -2.96
C PRO A 310 8.77 1.25 -2.14
N TYR A 311 8.59 0.69 -0.94
CA TYR A 311 9.68 0.37 -0.01
C TYR A 311 10.55 -0.80 -0.47
N THR A 312 10.04 -1.62 -1.37
CA THR A 312 10.73 -2.76 -1.98
C THR A 312 10.80 -2.66 -3.50
N ALA A 313 10.13 -1.65 -4.07
CA ALA A 313 9.94 -1.45 -5.52
C ALA A 313 9.35 -2.69 -6.20
N GLU A 314 8.43 -3.39 -5.54
CA GLU A 314 7.79 -4.61 -6.04
C GLU A 314 6.39 -4.34 -6.58
N ALA A 315 6.14 -4.80 -7.80
CA ALA A 315 4.81 -5.00 -8.36
C ALA A 315 4.25 -6.33 -7.81
N ASN A 316 3.25 -6.26 -6.95
CA ASN A 316 2.63 -7.43 -6.32
C ASN A 316 1.23 -7.62 -6.89
N VAL A 317 0.90 -8.85 -7.29
CA VAL A 317 -0.34 -9.17 -8.02
C VAL A 317 -1.17 -10.15 -7.22
N ASN A 318 -2.46 -9.86 -7.14
CA ASN A 318 -3.46 -10.79 -6.64
C ASN A 318 -3.66 -11.90 -7.67
N THR A 319 -3.23 -13.10 -7.36
CA THR A 319 -3.27 -14.25 -8.29
C THR A 319 -4.53 -15.10 -8.14
N GLU A 320 -5.46 -14.74 -7.26
CA GLU A 320 -6.78 -15.38 -7.15
C GLU A 320 -7.75 -14.88 -8.24
N GLN A 321 -7.46 -13.73 -8.86
CA GLN A 321 -8.30 -13.17 -9.91
C GLN A 321 -8.28 -14.03 -11.17
N PRO A 322 -9.38 -14.05 -11.96
CA PRO A 322 -9.44 -14.74 -13.26
C PRO A 322 -8.37 -14.26 -14.24
N ALA A 323 -7.95 -15.16 -15.15
CA ALA A 323 -6.93 -14.88 -16.16
C ALA A 323 -7.24 -13.64 -17.01
N LEU A 324 -8.52 -13.31 -17.16
CA LEU A 324 -9.01 -12.17 -17.94
C LEU A 324 -8.26 -10.87 -17.62
N LEU A 325 -8.04 -10.55 -16.35
CA LEU A 325 -7.35 -9.33 -15.92
C LEU A 325 -5.98 -9.56 -15.27
N LEU A 326 -5.53 -10.80 -15.15
CA LEU A 326 -4.29 -11.13 -14.44
C LEU A 326 -3.05 -10.48 -15.07
N PHE A 327 -2.93 -10.54 -16.42
CA PHE A 327 -1.84 -9.89 -17.15
C PHE A 327 -1.95 -8.36 -17.09
N ALA A 328 -3.17 -7.82 -17.21
CA ALA A 328 -3.41 -6.40 -17.15
C ALA A 328 -3.07 -5.83 -15.76
N SER A 329 -3.43 -6.53 -14.67
CA SER A 329 -3.05 -6.15 -13.31
C SER A 329 -1.53 -6.15 -13.13
N ALA A 330 -0.83 -7.16 -13.64
CA ALA A 330 0.64 -7.19 -13.58
C ALA A 330 1.29 -6.05 -14.39
N ALA A 331 0.71 -5.70 -15.54
CA ALA A 331 1.18 -4.59 -16.36
C ALA A 331 0.92 -3.24 -15.69
N HIS A 332 -0.23 -3.07 -15.05
CA HIS A 332 -0.60 -1.90 -14.27
C HIS A 332 0.37 -1.68 -13.09
N GLU A 333 0.61 -2.70 -12.27
CA GLU A 333 1.55 -2.60 -11.14
C GLU A 333 2.99 -2.33 -11.60
N THR A 334 3.35 -2.84 -12.78
CA THR A 334 4.66 -2.53 -13.38
C THR A 334 4.73 -1.08 -13.89
N ALA A 335 3.61 -0.46 -14.31
CA ALA A 335 3.60 0.97 -14.64
C ALA A 335 3.94 1.83 -13.42
N HIS A 336 3.46 1.47 -12.24
CA HIS A 336 3.84 2.12 -10.98
C HIS A 336 5.34 2.01 -10.68
N TYR A 337 5.98 0.89 -11.03
CA TYR A 337 7.43 0.75 -10.93
C TYR A 337 8.19 1.77 -11.79
N PHE A 338 7.64 2.19 -12.93
CA PHE A 338 8.21 3.27 -13.77
C PHE A 338 7.83 4.68 -13.30
N GLY A 339 7.18 4.80 -12.14
CA GLY A 339 6.81 6.08 -11.53
C GLY A 339 5.56 6.71 -12.11
N PHE A 340 4.71 5.98 -12.80
CA PHE A 340 3.38 6.46 -13.16
C PHE A 340 2.43 6.18 -11.99
N ALA A 341 2.24 7.20 -11.15
CA ALA A 341 1.56 7.04 -9.88
C ALA A 341 0.04 7.27 -9.97
N ARG A 342 -0.45 7.86 -11.05
CA ARG A 342 -1.88 8.06 -11.26
C ARG A 342 -2.52 6.80 -11.83
N GLU A 343 -3.67 6.43 -11.27
CA GLU A 343 -4.35 5.17 -11.58
C GLU A 343 -4.88 5.10 -13.02
N ASP A 344 -5.42 6.20 -13.51
CA ASP A 344 -5.85 6.35 -14.91
C ASP A 344 -4.67 6.14 -15.88
N GLU A 345 -3.51 6.70 -15.56
CA GLU A 345 -2.29 6.52 -16.37
C GLU A 345 -1.74 5.10 -16.28
N ALA A 346 -1.77 4.45 -15.10
CA ALA A 346 -1.31 3.08 -14.95
C ALA A 346 -2.22 2.10 -15.72
N ASN A 347 -3.53 2.31 -15.71
CA ASN A 347 -4.48 1.55 -16.53
C ASN A 347 -4.25 1.78 -18.03
N PHE A 348 -4.06 3.03 -18.44
CA PHE A 348 -3.71 3.36 -19.83
C PHE A 348 -2.39 2.69 -20.25
N LEU A 349 -1.37 2.72 -19.39
CA LEU A 349 -0.06 2.14 -19.69
C LEU A 349 -0.09 0.61 -19.78
N ALA A 350 -0.98 -0.07 -19.06
CA ALA A 350 -1.21 -1.50 -19.25
C ALA A 350 -1.67 -1.79 -20.69
N TYR A 351 -2.61 -0.99 -21.22
CA TYR A 351 -3.02 -1.06 -22.62
C TYR A 351 -1.88 -0.68 -23.57
N TYR A 352 -1.19 0.43 -23.31
CA TYR A 352 -0.10 0.94 -24.14
C TYR A 352 1.04 -0.06 -24.31
N VAL A 353 1.51 -0.65 -23.20
CA VAL A 353 2.63 -1.61 -23.22
C VAL A 353 2.26 -2.92 -23.91
N SER A 354 1.01 -3.33 -23.91
CA SER A 354 0.56 -4.55 -24.58
C SER A 354 0.81 -4.50 -26.09
N GLY A 355 0.81 -3.30 -26.69
CA GLY A 355 1.17 -3.08 -28.09
C GLY A 355 2.64 -3.43 -28.45
N PHE A 356 3.52 -3.54 -27.45
CA PHE A 356 4.93 -3.97 -27.60
C PHE A 356 5.13 -5.46 -27.34
N SER A 357 4.04 -6.22 -27.21
CA SER A 357 4.06 -7.66 -26.98
C SER A 357 3.54 -8.41 -28.21
N ASN A 358 4.13 -9.59 -28.47
CA ASN A 358 3.59 -10.58 -29.42
C ASN A 358 2.73 -11.64 -28.72
N ASP A 359 2.61 -11.59 -27.38
CA ASP A 359 1.80 -12.52 -26.61
C ASP A 359 0.32 -12.14 -26.68
N PRO A 360 -0.54 -12.96 -27.32
CA PRO A 360 -1.97 -12.65 -27.45
C PRO A 360 -2.69 -12.63 -26.09
N ALA A 361 -2.16 -13.35 -25.06
CA ALA A 361 -2.78 -13.37 -23.74
C ALA A 361 -2.58 -12.04 -23.01
N LEU A 362 -1.37 -11.46 -23.06
CA LEU A 362 -1.11 -10.14 -22.52
C LEU A 362 -1.93 -9.06 -23.26
N ARG A 363 -1.96 -9.12 -24.60
CA ARG A 363 -2.73 -8.17 -25.41
C ARG A 363 -4.20 -8.24 -25.06
N TYR A 364 -4.79 -9.42 -25.10
CA TYR A 364 -6.20 -9.64 -24.76
C TYR A 364 -6.57 -9.11 -23.38
N SER A 365 -5.81 -9.49 -22.35
CA SER A 365 -6.08 -9.06 -20.98
C SER A 365 -6.06 -7.52 -20.84
N CYS A 366 -5.06 -6.85 -21.42
CA CYS A 366 -4.95 -5.39 -21.38
C CYS A 366 -6.00 -4.69 -22.25
N GLU A 367 -6.33 -5.24 -23.41
CA GLU A 367 -7.43 -4.76 -24.28
C GLU A 367 -8.79 -4.90 -23.57
N MET A 368 -9.01 -6.01 -22.84
CA MET A 368 -10.23 -6.19 -22.07
C MET A 368 -10.35 -5.22 -20.89
N LEU A 369 -9.25 -4.94 -20.17
CA LEU A 369 -9.26 -3.89 -19.14
C LEU A 369 -9.66 -2.55 -19.74
N ALA A 370 -9.01 -2.12 -20.82
CA ALA A 370 -9.29 -0.88 -21.51
C ALA A 370 -10.75 -0.84 -22.05
N LEU A 371 -11.19 -1.94 -22.67
CA LEU A 371 -12.54 -2.07 -23.20
C LEU A 371 -13.61 -1.96 -22.11
N MET A 372 -13.43 -2.63 -20.98
CA MET A 372 -14.37 -2.56 -19.86
C MET A 372 -14.52 -1.12 -19.35
N GLN A 373 -13.43 -0.36 -19.25
CA GLN A 373 -13.46 1.04 -18.81
C GLN A 373 -14.14 1.95 -19.83
N CYS A 374 -13.80 1.82 -21.13
CA CYS A 374 -14.46 2.58 -22.19
C CYS A 374 -15.95 2.23 -22.31
N MET A 375 -16.32 0.95 -22.22
CA MET A 375 -17.72 0.50 -22.28
C MET A 375 -18.53 0.97 -21.07
N ASN A 376 -17.95 0.99 -19.87
CA ASN A 376 -18.61 1.57 -18.69
C ASN A 376 -18.88 3.07 -18.90
N ARG A 377 -17.93 3.78 -19.49
CA ARG A 377 -18.10 5.19 -19.86
C ARG A 377 -19.20 5.34 -20.94
N LEU A 378 -19.17 4.52 -21.99
CA LEU A 378 -20.18 4.53 -23.06
C LEU A 378 -21.56 4.24 -22.51
N ALA A 379 -21.74 3.27 -21.62
CA ALA A 379 -23.03 2.98 -20.98
C ALA A 379 -23.58 4.19 -20.20
N SER A 380 -22.70 5.03 -19.62
CA SER A 380 -23.11 6.23 -18.88
C SER A 380 -23.52 7.41 -19.77
N VAL A 381 -23.09 7.44 -21.03
CA VAL A 381 -23.38 8.55 -21.97
C VAL A 381 -24.39 8.16 -23.05
N ASP A 382 -24.33 6.93 -23.57
CA ASP A 382 -25.24 6.40 -24.58
C ASP A 382 -25.46 4.88 -24.44
N GLU A 383 -26.51 4.50 -23.73
CA GLU A 383 -26.85 3.10 -23.49
C GLU A 383 -27.18 2.32 -24.80
N LYS A 384 -27.75 2.97 -25.79
CA LYS A 384 -28.05 2.33 -27.08
C LYS A 384 -26.79 1.98 -27.84
N ARG A 385 -25.85 2.89 -27.90
CA ARG A 385 -24.51 2.67 -28.48
C ARG A 385 -23.75 1.56 -27.72
N PHE A 386 -23.80 1.55 -26.40
CA PHE A 386 -23.26 0.47 -25.61
C PHE A 386 -23.75 -0.91 -26.04
N TYR A 387 -25.06 -1.10 -26.14
CA TYR A 387 -25.62 -2.39 -26.60
C TYR A 387 -25.26 -2.69 -28.05
N SER A 388 -25.25 -1.71 -28.95
CA SER A 388 -24.84 -1.89 -30.34
C SER A 388 -23.39 -2.38 -30.47
N VAL A 389 -22.44 -1.77 -29.73
CA VAL A 389 -21.05 -2.21 -29.72
C VAL A 389 -20.92 -3.63 -29.15
N ARG A 390 -21.63 -3.90 -28.04
CA ARG A 390 -21.62 -5.22 -27.42
C ARG A 390 -22.15 -6.32 -28.35
N GLU A 391 -23.28 -6.11 -29.02
CA GLU A 391 -23.86 -7.11 -29.91
C GLU A 391 -23.00 -7.39 -31.15
N ARG A 392 -22.30 -6.37 -31.66
CA ARG A 392 -21.53 -6.48 -32.90
C ARG A 392 -20.12 -7.01 -32.71
N PHE A 393 -19.48 -6.71 -31.59
CA PHE A 393 -18.05 -6.94 -31.41
C PHE A 393 -17.68 -7.93 -30.29
N PHE A 394 -18.58 -8.17 -29.31
CA PHE A 394 -18.27 -9.13 -28.26
C PHE A 394 -18.57 -10.56 -28.72
N THR A 395 -17.52 -11.37 -28.78
CA THR A 395 -17.67 -12.78 -29.12
C THR A 395 -18.24 -13.59 -27.92
N PRO A 396 -18.87 -14.75 -28.18
CA PRO A 396 -19.31 -15.63 -27.09
C PRO A 396 -18.22 -16.01 -26.09
N ALA A 397 -16.95 -16.12 -26.54
CA ALA A 397 -15.80 -16.39 -25.70
C ALA A 397 -15.52 -15.22 -24.74
N MET A 398 -15.49 -13.97 -25.24
CA MET A 398 -15.33 -12.77 -24.42
C MET A 398 -16.48 -12.65 -23.39
N ILE A 399 -17.70 -12.98 -23.75
CA ILE A 399 -18.85 -12.95 -22.83
C ILE A 399 -18.68 -14.00 -21.71
N ARG A 400 -18.15 -15.19 -22.01
CA ARG A 400 -17.85 -16.21 -20.98
C ARG A 400 -16.77 -15.75 -20.02
N ASP A 401 -15.71 -15.11 -20.54
CA ASP A 401 -14.61 -14.58 -19.72
C ASP A 401 -15.09 -13.47 -18.79
N LEU A 402 -15.95 -12.56 -19.31
CA LEU A 402 -16.57 -11.50 -18.48
C LEU A 402 -17.53 -12.08 -17.43
N ALA A 403 -18.29 -13.12 -17.76
CA ALA A 403 -19.17 -13.78 -16.80
C ALA A 403 -18.38 -14.50 -15.71
N ASP A 404 -17.23 -15.06 -16.03
CA ASP A 404 -16.31 -15.68 -15.06
C ASP A 404 -15.72 -14.63 -14.10
N TYR A 405 -15.23 -13.52 -14.64
CA TYR A 405 -14.77 -12.37 -13.86
C TYR A 405 -15.87 -11.79 -12.96
N SER A 406 -17.09 -11.63 -13.50
CA SER A 406 -18.23 -11.13 -12.73
C SER A 406 -18.61 -12.07 -11.59
N ARG A 407 -18.55 -13.40 -11.78
CA ARG A 407 -18.78 -14.37 -10.72
C ARG A 407 -17.73 -14.29 -9.60
N TRP A 408 -16.47 -14.05 -9.98
CA TRP A 408 -15.41 -13.88 -9.01
C TRP A 408 -15.59 -12.58 -8.18
N THR A 409 -15.86 -11.44 -8.81
CA THR A 409 -16.08 -10.16 -8.12
C THR A 409 -17.31 -10.20 -7.21
N GLU A 410 -18.41 -10.86 -7.65
CA GLU A 410 -19.65 -10.96 -6.87
C GLU A 410 -19.45 -11.65 -5.51
N GLN A 411 -18.45 -12.55 -5.38
CA GLN A 411 -18.13 -13.21 -4.11
C GLN A 411 -17.65 -12.21 -3.03
N TYR A 412 -17.05 -11.09 -3.45
CA TYR A 412 -16.47 -10.08 -2.56
C TYR A 412 -17.23 -8.75 -2.50
N LYS A 413 -18.25 -8.58 -3.32
CA LYS A 413 -19.01 -7.31 -3.53
C LYS A 413 -19.50 -6.65 -2.23
N ASN A 414 -19.88 -7.44 -1.23
CA ASN A 414 -20.40 -6.94 0.05
C ASN A 414 -19.44 -7.15 1.22
N ASP A 415 -18.15 -7.40 0.95
CA ASP A 415 -17.19 -7.55 2.04
C ASP A 415 -16.94 -6.19 2.70
N PRO A 416 -17.11 -6.09 4.04
CA PRO A 416 -16.86 -4.84 4.77
C PRO A 416 -15.43 -4.31 4.63
N LEU A 417 -14.45 -5.20 4.39
CA LEU A 417 -13.06 -4.82 4.19
C LEU A 417 -12.86 -4.07 2.88
N GLY A 418 -13.49 -4.50 1.78
CA GLY A 418 -13.49 -3.81 0.51
C GLY A 418 -14.10 -2.41 0.62
N SER A 419 -15.28 -2.31 1.26
CA SER A 419 -15.92 -1.01 1.49
C SER A 419 -15.07 -0.06 2.34
N ALA A 420 -14.34 -0.56 3.34
CA ALA A 420 -13.43 0.24 4.15
C ALA A 420 -12.19 0.66 3.36
N ASN A 421 -11.61 -0.27 2.58
CA ASN A 421 -10.46 0.00 1.73
C ASN A 421 -10.78 1.07 0.67
N ASN A 422 -11.93 0.99 0.01
CA ASN A 422 -12.34 1.95 -1.01
C ASN A 422 -12.45 3.38 -0.46
N LYS A 423 -12.92 3.56 0.78
CA LYS A 423 -12.93 4.87 1.46
C LYS A 423 -11.51 5.39 1.75
N ILE A 424 -10.60 4.51 2.17
CA ILE A 424 -9.20 4.86 2.44
C ILE A 424 -8.50 5.23 1.13
N ASN A 425 -8.70 4.44 0.09
CA ASN A 425 -8.14 4.67 -1.24
C ASN A 425 -8.65 5.99 -1.84
N ASP A 426 -9.96 6.26 -1.75
CA ASP A 426 -10.55 7.52 -2.19
C ASP A 426 -9.90 8.73 -1.49
N ALA A 427 -9.73 8.66 -0.17
CA ALA A 427 -9.06 9.71 0.59
C ALA A 427 -7.59 9.87 0.19
N TYR A 428 -6.89 8.76 -0.05
CA TYR A 428 -5.50 8.74 -0.51
C TYR A 428 -5.35 9.39 -1.90
N LEU A 429 -6.18 9.01 -2.87
CA LEU A 429 -6.14 9.55 -4.23
C LEU A 429 -6.42 11.07 -4.24
N LYS A 430 -7.46 11.51 -3.51
CA LYS A 430 -7.78 12.93 -3.35
C LYS A 430 -6.66 13.72 -2.70
N HIS A 431 -6.01 13.17 -1.69
CA HIS A 431 -4.86 13.81 -1.02
C HIS A 431 -3.68 14.01 -1.98
N ASN A 432 -3.46 13.09 -2.92
CA ASN A 432 -2.38 13.11 -3.90
C ASN A 432 -2.76 13.79 -5.22
N GLY A 433 -3.81 14.60 -5.25
CA GLY A 433 -4.16 15.46 -6.38
C GLY A 433 -5.13 14.85 -7.40
N GLN A 434 -5.57 13.59 -7.21
CA GLN A 434 -6.63 12.98 -8.01
C GLN A 434 -8.01 13.36 -7.42
N THR A 435 -8.51 14.54 -7.76
CA THR A 435 -9.70 15.15 -7.14
C THR A 435 -10.96 14.31 -7.28
N ALA A 436 -11.06 13.50 -8.36
CA ALA A 436 -12.15 12.56 -8.58
C ALA A 436 -12.09 11.34 -7.62
N GLY A 437 -10.97 11.14 -6.89
CA GLY A 437 -10.79 9.99 -6.01
C GLY A 437 -10.86 8.67 -6.79
N VAL A 438 -11.60 7.69 -6.31
CA VAL A 438 -11.81 6.41 -7.01
C VAL A 438 -12.51 6.57 -8.35
N ASN A 439 -13.22 7.67 -8.62
CA ASN A 439 -13.79 7.94 -9.93
C ASN A 439 -12.74 8.31 -10.98
N SER A 440 -11.49 8.61 -10.61
CA SER A 440 -10.39 8.86 -11.55
C SER A 440 -10.05 7.62 -12.41
N TYR A 441 -10.41 6.42 -11.96
CA TYR A 441 -10.33 5.22 -12.80
C TYR A 441 -11.17 5.31 -14.07
N ASN A 442 -12.21 6.16 -14.12
CA ASN A 442 -13.02 6.40 -15.29
C ASN A 442 -12.41 7.40 -16.29
N ASP A 443 -11.38 8.16 -15.87
CA ASP A 443 -10.74 9.17 -16.73
C ASP A 443 -9.74 8.52 -17.71
N VAL A 444 -9.49 7.23 -17.60
CA VAL A 444 -8.68 6.48 -18.58
C VAL A 444 -9.30 6.44 -19.98
N ALA A 445 -10.64 6.53 -20.09
CA ALA A 445 -11.32 6.51 -21.37
C ALA A 445 -10.85 7.65 -22.29
N GLU A 446 -10.63 8.85 -21.74
CA GLU A 446 -10.13 10.00 -22.50
C GLU A 446 -8.70 9.80 -22.99
N LEU A 447 -7.84 9.17 -22.16
CA LEU A 447 -6.48 8.81 -22.56
C LEU A 447 -6.48 7.77 -23.70
N LEU A 448 -7.34 6.77 -23.61
CA LEU A 448 -7.49 5.73 -24.63
C LEU A 448 -8.01 6.32 -25.95
N ILE A 449 -9.06 7.16 -25.91
CA ILE A 449 -9.59 7.84 -27.09
C ILE A 449 -8.50 8.66 -27.76
N ALA A 450 -7.80 9.51 -26.97
CA ALA A 450 -6.73 10.37 -27.49
C ALA A 450 -5.60 9.58 -28.14
N PHE A 451 -5.20 8.49 -27.51
CA PHE A 451 -4.16 7.62 -28.06
C PHE A 451 -4.61 6.89 -29.33
N GLU A 452 -5.84 6.39 -29.36
CA GLU A 452 -6.41 5.72 -30.55
C GLU A 452 -6.63 6.66 -31.74
N MET A 453 -6.86 7.95 -31.49
CA MET A 453 -6.92 8.98 -32.56
C MET A 453 -5.58 9.21 -33.25
N ARG A 454 -4.46 8.88 -32.59
CA ARG A 454 -3.12 9.07 -33.13
C ARG A 454 -2.63 7.88 -33.98
N LYS A 455 -3.21 6.70 -33.82
CA LYS A 455 -2.90 5.51 -34.62
C LYS A 455 -3.45 5.64 -36.04
#